data_ab2eb70a81b5d107dc2c7961be31c06e
#
_entry.id   ab2eb70a81b5d107dc2c7961be31c06e
#
_cell.length_a   1.000
_cell.length_b   1.000
_cell.length_c   1.000
_cell.angle_alpha   90.00
_cell.angle_beta   90.00
_cell.angle_gamma   90.00
#
_symmetry.space_group_name_H-M   'P 1'
#
loop_
_entity.id
_entity.type
_entity.pdbx_description
1 polymer ?
#
loop_
_entity_poly.entity_id
_entity_poly.type
_entity_poly.pdbx_seq_one_letter_code
_entity_poly.pdbx_strand_id
1 'polypeptide(L)'
;MIIGLGVDIAEVPRIKAAIERRGQPFLRRVYTPNEIAYCESFKNKFERYAGRFAAKEASMKALGTGWRGGVRWVDFEVQREQSGRPILALTGEAAKIAAALGVRRISLSITHTESQALAQVIFED
;
A
#
# COMPACT_ATOMS: atom_id res chain seq x y z
N MET A 1 -20.97 5.04 -6.08
CA MET A 1 -20.29 5.63 -7.26
C MET A 1 -18.78 5.68 -6.99
N ILE A 2 -18.00 5.32 -8.01
CA ILE A 2 -16.53 5.33 -7.87
C ILE A 2 -16.04 6.77 -7.75
N ILE A 3 -15.24 7.03 -6.71
CA ILE A 3 -14.60 8.33 -6.49
C ILE A 3 -13.17 8.33 -7.03
N GLY A 4 -12.47 7.24 -6.86
CA GLY A 4 -11.08 7.14 -7.28
C GLY A 4 -10.68 5.72 -7.61
N LEU A 5 -9.73 5.60 -8.54
CA LEU A 5 -9.20 4.33 -9.00
C LEU A 5 -7.69 4.47 -9.11
N GLY A 6 -6.97 3.51 -8.58
CA GLY A 6 -5.52 3.48 -8.70
C GLY A 6 -5.04 2.08 -9.02
N VAL A 7 -4.00 2.01 -9.83
CA VAL A 7 -3.29 0.78 -10.13
C VAL A 7 -1.80 1.08 -10.18
N ASP A 8 -1.01 0.15 -9.68
CA ASP A 8 0.44 0.30 -9.70
C ASP A 8 1.13 -1.05 -9.80
N ILE A 9 2.31 -1.05 -10.39
CA ILE A 9 3.18 -2.22 -10.50
C ILE A 9 4.49 -1.89 -9.81
N ALA A 10 4.96 -2.77 -8.94
CA ALA A 10 6.26 -2.65 -8.29
C ALA A 10 7.16 -3.81 -8.73
N GLU A 11 8.39 -3.47 -9.09
CA GLU A 11 9.39 -4.48 -9.44
C GLU A 11 10.01 -5.02 -8.16
N VAL A 12 9.86 -6.33 -7.91
CA VAL A 12 10.37 -6.97 -6.70
C VAL A 12 11.88 -6.75 -6.51
N PRO A 13 12.71 -6.90 -7.55
CA PRO A 13 14.16 -6.64 -7.37
C PRO A 13 14.48 -5.21 -6.96
N ARG A 14 13.70 -4.22 -7.40
CA ARG A 14 13.92 -2.82 -7.03
C ARG A 14 13.59 -2.58 -5.56
N ILE A 15 12.50 -3.17 -5.08
CA ILE A 15 12.13 -3.07 -3.67
C ILE A 15 13.17 -3.78 -2.80
N LYS A 16 13.58 -4.97 -3.21
CA LYS A 16 14.63 -5.71 -2.50
C LYS A 16 15.91 -4.89 -2.40
N ALA A 17 16.35 -4.30 -3.51
CA ALA A 17 17.56 -3.48 -3.53
C ALA A 17 17.44 -2.27 -2.62
N ALA A 18 16.28 -1.61 -2.60
CA ALA A 18 16.05 -0.45 -1.73
C ALA A 18 16.12 -0.85 -0.26
N ILE A 19 15.50 -1.97 0.10
CA ILE A 19 15.50 -2.45 1.49
C ILE A 19 16.91 -2.83 1.92
N GLU A 20 17.63 -3.57 1.07
CA GLU A 20 18.99 -4.01 1.39
C GLU A 20 19.97 -2.86 1.49
N ARG A 21 19.82 -1.83 0.66
CA ARG A 21 20.72 -0.68 0.65
C ARG A 21 20.42 0.32 1.74
N ARG A 22 19.14 0.58 2.02
CA ARG A 22 18.72 1.63 2.96
C ARG A 22 18.39 1.11 4.36
N GLY A 23 17.99 -0.16 4.46
CA GLY A 23 17.71 -0.81 5.74
C GLY A 23 16.50 -0.28 6.49
N GLN A 24 16.60 -0.25 7.81
CA GLN A 24 15.50 0.10 8.70
C GLN A 24 14.89 1.48 8.45
N PRO A 25 15.66 2.54 8.15
CA PRO A 25 15.05 3.84 7.86
C PRO A 25 14.06 3.79 6.69
N PHE A 26 14.38 3.04 5.64
CA PHE A 26 13.46 2.87 4.50
C PHE A 26 12.20 2.11 4.93
N LEU A 27 12.38 0.99 5.63
CA LEU A 27 11.25 0.18 6.08
C LEU A 27 10.28 0.97 6.93
N ARG A 28 10.79 1.71 7.93
CA ARG A 28 9.94 2.50 8.83
C ARG A 28 9.24 3.67 8.14
N ARG A 29 9.87 4.21 7.11
CA ARG A 29 9.27 5.31 6.36
C ARG A 29 8.10 4.84 5.50
N VAL A 30 8.20 3.66 4.93
CA VAL A 30 7.24 3.16 3.95
C VAL A 30 6.18 2.27 4.59
N TYR A 31 6.57 1.42 5.54
CA TYR A 31 5.70 0.37 6.08
C TYR A 31 5.41 0.57 7.56
N THR A 32 4.21 0.22 7.97
CA THR A 32 3.86 0.23 9.40
C THR A 32 4.51 -0.98 10.10
N PRO A 33 4.63 -0.94 11.45
CA PRO A 33 5.14 -2.10 12.18
C PRO A 33 4.37 -3.40 11.88
N ASN A 34 3.05 -3.31 11.71
CA ASN A 34 2.23 -4.49 11.39
C ASN A 34 2.58 -5.05 10.01
N GLU A 35 2.79 -4.18 9.03
CA GLU A 35 3.18 -4.61 7.68
C GLU A 35 4.55 -5.26 7.67
N ILE A 36 5.49 -4.68 8.42
CA ILE A 36 6.85 -5.23 8.53
C ILE A 36 6.79 -6.63 9.17
N ALA A 37 6.08 -6.77 10.28
CA ALA A 37 5.96 -8.06 10.96
C ALA A 37 5.36 -9.12 10.04
N TYR A 38 4.32 -8.75 9.28
CA TYR A 38 3.69 -9.65 8.33
C TYR A 38 4.67 -10.09 7.24
N CYS A 39 5.31 -9.14 6.58
CA CYS A 39 6.22 -9.44 5.47
C CYS A 39 7.41 -10.29 5.92
N GLU A 40 7.99 -9.97 7.10
CA GLU A 40 9.14 -10.71 7.62
C GLU A 40 8.83 -12.16 7.95
N SER A 41 7.56 -12.51 8.12
CA SER A 41 7.16 -13.88 8.44
C SER A 41 7.22 -14.83 7.24
N PHE A 42 7.51 -14.33 6.04
CA PHE A 42 7.52 -15.13 4.81
C PHE A 42 8.93 -15.27 4.23
N LYS A 43 9.21 -16.42 3.63
CA LYS A 43 10.46 -16.62 2.88
C LYS A 43 10.52 -15.67 1.68
N ASN A 44 9.38 -15.49 0.99
CA ASN A 44 9.29 -14.56 -0.15
C ASN A 44 8.92 -13.15 0.31
N LYS A 45 9.57 -12.68 1.37
CA LYS A 45 9.24 -11.40 1.99
C LYS A 45 9.32 -10.21 1.02
N PHE A 46 10.25 -10.23 0.07
CA PHE A 46 10.39 -9.11 -0.86
C PHE A 46 9.22 -9.00 -1.82
N GLU A 47 8.60 -10.13 -2.20
CA GLU A 47 7.35 -10.10 -2.95
C GLU A 47 6.23 -9.48 -2.11
N ARG A 48 6.20 -9.78 -0.81
CA ARG A 48 5.20 -9.23 0.11
C ARG A 48 5.38 -7.73 0.30
N TYR A 49 6.62 -7.28 0.48
CA TYR A 49 6.92 -5.85 0.56
C TYR A 49 6.55 -5.13 -0.73
N ALA A 50 6.86 -5.72 -1.88
CA ALA A 50 6.53 -5.13 -3.17
C ALA A 50 5.02 -4.99 -3.36
N GLY A 51 4.24 -6.00 -2.93
CA GLY A 51 2.78 -5.93 -2.98
C GLY A 51 2.21 -4.80 -2.15
N ARG A 52 2.73 -4.62 -0.93
CA ARG A 52 2.29 -3.52 -0.07
C ARG A 52 2.72 -2.17 -0.64
N PHE A 53 3.92 -2.09 -1.21
CA PHE A 53 4.39 -0.87 -1.86
C PHE A 53 3.47 -0.48 -3.02
N ALA A 54 3.14 -1.43 -3.89
CA ALA A 54 2.23 -1.19 -5.01
C ALA A 54 0.84 -0.74 -4.51
N ALA A 55 0.35 -1.35 -3.43
CA ALA A 55 -0.94 -0.97 -2.86
C ALA A 55 -0.94 0.48 -2.36
N LYS A 56 0.15 0.92 -1.72
CA LYS A 56 0.27 2.30 -1.23
C LYS A 56 0.31 3.29 -2.38
N GLU A 57 1.07 2.99 -3.43
CA GLU A 57 1.14 3.84 -4.62
C GLU A 57 -0.20 3.89 -5.34
N ALA A 58 -0.86 2.75 -5.50
CA ALA A 58 -2.19 2.70 -6.10
C ALA A 58 -3.19 3.53 -5.29
N SER A 59 -3.08 3.48 -3.97
CA SER A 59 -3.94 4.26 -3.07
C SER A 59 -3.73 5.76 -3.23
N MET A 60 -2.49 6.20 -3.37
CA MET A 60 -2.17 7.61 -3.61
C MET A 60 -2.75 8.08 -4.94
N LYS A 61 -2.70 7.23 -5.97
CA LYS A 61 -3.31 7.54 -7.27
C LYS A 61 -4.84 7.64 -7.15
N ALA A 62 -5.45 6.72 -6.42
CA ALA A 62 -6.89 6.74 -6.21
C ALA A 62 -7.34 7.98 -5.44
N LEU A 63 -6.51 8.43 -4.49
CA LEU A 63 -6.76 9.64 -3.71
C LEU A 63 -6.57 10.91 -4.55
N GLY A 64 -5.76 10.82 -5.60
CA GLY A 64 -5.50 11.92 -6.53
C GLY A 64 -4.48 12.94 -6.04
N THR A 65 -3.84 12.70 -4.91
CA THR A 65 -2.92 13.66 -4.30
C THR A 65 -1.44 13.36 -4.57
N GLY A 66 -1.11 12.11 -4.88
CA GLY A 66 0.27 11.68 -4.88
C GLY A 66 0.90 11.97 -3.51
N TRP A 67 2.01 12.70 -3.54
CA TRP A 67 2.74 13.10 -2.33
C TRP A 67 2.28 14.42 -1.72
N ARG A 68 1.23 15.04 -2.25
CA ARG A 68 0.76 16.34 -1.82
C ARG A 68 -0.09 16.24 -0.56
N GLY A 69 -0.25 17.37 0.13
CA GLY A 69 -1.16 17.48 1.25
C GLY A 69 -0.70 16.83 2.53
N GLY A 70 0.59 16.52 2.66
CA GLY A 70 1.13 15.91 3.87
C GLY A 70 0.87 14.42 3.99
N VAL A 71 0.48 13.77 2.89
CA VAL A 71 0.24 12.32 2.86
C VAL A 71 1.55 11.57 3.02
N ARG A 72 1.55 10.53 3.88
CA ARG A 72 2.73 9.71 4.13
C ARG A 72 2.45 8.26 3.73
N TRP A 73 3.51 7.51 3.43
CA TRP A 73 3.39 6.09 3.11
C TRP A 73 2.64 5.31 4.18
N VAL A 74 2.95 5.59 5.45
CA VAL A 74 2.36 4.86 6.58
C VAL A 74 0.90 5.22 6.84
N ASP A 75 0.38 6.24 6.16
CA ASP A 75 -1.04 6.58 6.25
C ASP A 75 -1.93 5.55 5.54
N PHE A 76 -1.32 4.70 4.70
CA PHE A 76 -2.01 3.62 3.98
C PHE A 76 -1.49 2.30 4.52
N GLU A 77 -2.29 1.61 5.32
CA GLU A 77 -1.87 0.32 5.87
C GLU A 77 -2.63 -0.82 5.22
N VAL A 78 -1.90 -1.78 4.68
CA VAL A 78 -2.51 -3.02 4.19
C VAL A 78 -2.65 -3.98 5.36
N GLN A 79 -3.89 -4.35 5.64
CA GLN A 79 -4.25 -5.31 6.67
C GLN A 79 -4.83 -6.54 5.99
N ARG A 80 -5.21 -7.54 6.76
CA ARG A 80 -5.80 -8.76 6.23
C ARG A 80 -6.96 -9.19 7.09
N GLU A 81 -8.02 -9.64 6.43
CA GLU A 81 -9.12 -10.32 7.10
C GLU A 81 -8.68 -11.75 7.46
N GLN A 82 -9.45 -12.41 8.30
CA GLN A 82 -9.18 -13.80 8.68
C GLN A 82 -9.09 -14.71 7.45
N SER A 83 -9.88 -14.43 6.42
CA SER A 83 -9.88 -15.19 5.17
C SER A 83 -8.58 -15.03 4.37
N GLY A 84 -7.74 -14.06 4.73
CA GLY A 84 -6.53 -13.71 4.00
C GLY A 84 -6.73 -12.58 2.99
N ARG A 85 -7.97 -12.11 2.83
CA ARG A 85 -8.27 -11.02 1.90
C ARG A 85 -7.62 -9.73 2.38
N PRO A 86 -6.84 -9.04 1.50
CA PRO A 86 -6.24 -7.77 1.89
C PRO A 86 -7.29 -6.67 1.98
N ILE A 87 -7.12 -5.81 2.97
CA ILE A 87 -7.93 -4.61 3.13
C ILE A 87 -7.01 -3.43 3.36
N LEU A 88 -7.48 -2.24 3.03
CA LEU A 88 -6.71 -1.01 3.18
C LEU A 88 -7.32 -0.14 4.26
N ALA A 89 -6.52 0.23 5.25
CA ALA A 89 -6.91 1.18 6.29
C ALA A 89 -6.18 2.50 6.07
N LEU A 90 -6.89 3.60 6.16
CA LEU A 90 -6.33 4.93 6.04
C LEU A 90 -6.25 5.60 7.39
N THR A 91 -5.15 6.32 7.62
CA THR A 91 -4.95 7.15 8.81
C THR A 91 -4.38 8.50 8.41
N GLY A 92 -4.20 9.41 9.38
CA GLY A 92 -3.54 10.69 9.17
C GLY A 92 -4.20 11.55 8.09
N GLU A 93 -3.37 12.25 7.33
CA GLU A 93 -3.85 13.15 6.28
C GLU A 93 -4.56 12.40 5.16
N ALA A 94 -4.13 11.20 4.83
CA ALA A 94 -4.81 10.40 3.80
C ALA A 94 -6.26 10.13 4.19
N ALA A 95 -6.52 9.79 5.46
CA ALA A 95 -7.86 9.56 5.95
C ALA A 95 -8.72 10.83 5.88
N LYS A 96 -8.13 11.97 6.20
CA LYS A 96 -8.86 13.26 6.13
C LYS A 96 -9.24 13.62 4.70
N ILE A 97 -8.33 13.43 3.77
CA ILE A 97 -8.58 13.72 2.36
C ILE A 97 -9.65 12.78 1.81
N ALA A 98 -9.56 11.49 2.14
CA ALA A 98 -10.55 10.52 1.71
C ALA A 98 -11.95 10.86 2.25
N ALA A 99 -12.04 11.25 3.52
CA ALA A 99 -13.30 11.66 4.12
C ALA A 99 -13.88 12.89 3.43
N ALA A 100 -13.05 13.88 3.12
CA ALA A 100 -13.47 15.09 2.41
C ALA A 100 -13.98 14.78 1.01
N LEU A 101 -13.43 13.76 0.36
CA LEU A 101 -13.89 13.30 -0.96
C LEU A 101 -15.16 12.47 -0.90
N GLY A 102 -15.60 12.08 0.29
CA GLY A 102 -16.80 11.26 0.46
C GLY A 102 -16.56 9.76 0.36
N VAL A 103 -15.32 9.31 0.51
CA VAL A 103 -14.99 7.88 0.45
C VAL A 103 -15.58 7.15 1.65
N ARG A 104 -16.36 6.11 1.37
CA ARG A 104 -16.97 5.26 2.40
C ARG A 104 -16.55 3.80 2.30
N ARG A 105 -16.18 3.36 1.10
CA ARG A 105 -15.78 1.98 0.85
C ARG A 105 -14.48 1.96 0.06
N ILE A 106 -13.64 1.02 0.41
CA ILE A 106 -12.34 0.85 -0.22
C ILE A 106 -12.20 -0.62 -0.59
N SER A 107 -11.90 -0.87 -1.87
CA SER A 107 -11.62 -2.22 -2.35
C SER A 107 -10.16 -2.29 -2.78
N LEU A 108 -9.49 -3.37 -2.41
CA LEU A 108 -8.07 -3.59 -2.69
C LEU A 108 -7.86 -4.99 -3.23
N SER A 109 -7.07 -5.10 -4.28
CA SER A 109 -6.61 -6.38 -4.80
C SER A 109 -5.12 -6.31 -5.05
N ILE A 110 -4.41 -7.37 -4.68
CA ILE A 110 -2.96 -7.48 -4.85
C ILE A 110 -2.66 -8.83 -5.50
N THR A 111 -1.82 -8.82 -6.52
CA THR A 111 -1.29 -10.05 -7.11
C THR A 111 0.20 -9.89 -7.33
N HIS A 112 0.93 -11.00 -7.33
CA HIS A 112 2.38 -10.94 -7.50
C HIS A 112 2.92 -12.21 -8.15
N THR A 113 4.06 -12.03 -8.78
CA THR A 113 4.92 -13.10 -9.26
C THR A 113 6.26 -12.94 -8.55
N GLU A 114 7.26 -13.75 -8.92
CA GLU A 114 8.61 -13.59 -8.36
C GLU A 114 9.22 -12.23 -8.68
N SER A 115 8.86 -11.64 -9.82
CA SER A 115 9.50 -10.42 -10.32
C SER A 115 8.66 -9.17 -10.17
N GLN A 116 7.35 -9.29 -10.02
CA GLN A 116 6.47 -8.11 -10.02
C GLN A 116 5.33 -8.28 -9.03
N ALA A 117 4.86 -7.16 -8.50
CA ALA A 117 3.63 -7.09 -7.73
C ALA A 117 2.74 -6.01 -8.32
N LEU A 118 1.44 -6.29 -8.40
CA LEU A 118 0.46 -5.35 -8.92
C LEU A 118 -0.64 -5.17 -7.89
N ALA A 119 -1.06 -3.93 -7.68
CA ALA A 119 -2.18 -3.63 -6.80
C ALA A 119 -3.18 -2.72 -7.49
N GLN A 120 -4.44 -2.90 -7.16
CA GLN A 120 -5.53 -2.06 -7.63
C GLN A 120 -6.37 -1.64 -6.44
N VAL A 121 -6.73 -0.36 -6.41
CA VAL A 121 -7.52 0.23 -5.33
C VAL A 121 -8.70 0.98 -5.95
N ILE A 122 -9.88 0.78 -5.37
CA ILE A 122 -11.09 1.49 -5.77
C ILE A 122 -11.67 2.16 -4.53
N PHE A 123 -11.89 3.46 -4.63
CA PHE A 123 -12.56 4.26 -3.60
C PHE A 123 -13.98 4.55 -4.06
N GLU A 124 -14.95 4.29 -3.19
CA GLU A 124 -16.36 4.53 -3.48
C GLU A 124 -17.02 5.31 -2.35
N ASP A 125 -18.08 6.04 -2.71
CA ASP A 125 -18.93 6.73 -1.72
C ASP A 125 -19.94 5.81 -1.05
#